data_bf6770dac3a43fc0ff2155670c3de160
#
_entry.id   bf6770dac3a43fc0ff2155670c3de160
#
_cell.length_a   1.000
_cell.length_b   1.000
_cell.length_c   1.000
_cell.angle_alpha   90.00
_cell.angle_beta   90.00
_cell.angle_gamma   90.00
#
_symmetry.space_group_name_H-M   'P 1'
#
loop_
_entity.id
_entity.type
_entity.pdbx_description
1 polymer ?
#
loop_
_entity_poly.entity_id
_entity_poly.type
_entity_poly.pdbx_seq_one_letter_code
_entity_poly.pdbx_strand_id
1 'polypeptide(L)'
;MKSSWYEIKNQAGTPEVYIFGDIADTKWDDDTTTAKDFIDAIKPLGDFDLHINSPGGSVAAGNAIFNALRRHQGKITAYIDGLAASIASVIAMGADTVIMPENAIMMIHEPWSIVLGNAEDMRKAADMLDKFGSSIVTAYVEKTGMAASKVEQLMADETWMTAAEAVEMGFADEIERPIKAAACVDSRVLARFKNAPQGLLNGTGKPADRQTAKPQNLRELLLDKKTAASIYAARNQ
;
A
#
# COMPACT_ATOMS: atom_id res chain seq x y z
N MET A 1 10.53 -16.27 -12.34
CA MET A 1 9.18 -15.67 -12.40
C MET A 1 9.34 -14.22 -12.02
N LYS A 2 8.90 -13.28 -12.85
CA LYS A 2 8.92 -11.84 -12.50
C LYS A 2 8.17 -11.66 -11.16
N SER A 3 8.79 -11.02 -10.20
CA SER A 3 8.15 -10.59 -8.96
C SER A 3 7.34 -9.32 -9.27
N SER A 4 6.12 -9.49 -9.80
CA SER A 4 5.23 -8.38 -10.07
C SER A 4 4.23 -8.22 -8.94
N TRP A 5 4.14 -7.02 -8.36
CA TRP A 5 3.11 -6.67 -7.38
C TRP A 5 1.81 -6.20 -8.05
N TYR A 6 1.76 -6.16 -9.40
CA TYR A 6 0.52 -5.94 -10.14
C TYR A 6 0.36 -6.95 -11.30
N GLU A 7 -0.87 -7.14 -11.71
CA GLU A 7 -1.28 -7.95 -12.86
C GLU A 7 -2.42 -7.25 -13.58
N ILE A 8 -2.48 -7.35 -14.91
CA ILE A 8 -3.63 -6.88 -15.71
C ILE A 8 -4.21 -8.08 -16.44
N LYS A 9 -5.52 -8.31 -16.24
CA LYS A 9 -6.30 -9.31 -16.96
C LYS A 9 -7.26 -8.61 -17.91
N ASN A 10 -6.94 -8.72 -19.18
CA ASN A 10 -7.75 -8.15 -20.24
C ASN A 10 -8.59 -9.27 -20.89
N GLN A 11 -9.68 -9.65 -20.23
CA GLN A 11 -10.63 -10.65 -20.72
C GLN A 11 -11.79 -9.96 -21.45
N ALA A 12 -12.70 -10.74 -22.05
CA ALA A 12 -13.89 -10.19 -22.67
C ALA A 12 -14.79 -9.52 -21.59
N GLY A 13 -14.74 -8.20 -21.50
CA GLY A 13 -15.44 -7.39 -20.50
C GLY A 13 -14.61 -6.19 -20.07
N THR A 14 -14.92 -5.66 -18.88
CA THR A 14 -14.12 -4.61 -18.24
C THR A 14 -12.75 -5.19 -17.84
N PRO A 15 -11.63 -4.55 -18.21
CA PRO A 15 -10.32 -4.98 -17.78
C PRO A 15 -10.19 -4.99 -16.25
N GLU A 16 -9.53 -6.00 -15.70
CA GLU A 16 -9.26 -6.12 -14.28
C GLU A 16 -7.77 -5.84 -14.02
N VAL A 17 -7.48 -4.92 -13.12
CA VAL A 17 -6.13 -4.52 -12.73
C VAL A 17 -5.93 -4.87 -11.25
N TYR A 18 -4.92 -5.68 -10.93
CA TYR A 18 -4.67 -6.18 -9.58
C TYR A 18 -3.42 -5.52 -8.99
N ILE A 19 -3.50 -5.00 -7.77
CA ILE A 19 -2.37 -4.57 -6.94
C ILE A 19 -2.32 -5.49 -5.73
N PHE A 20 -1.41 -6.47 -5.76
CA PHE A 20 -1.27 -7.48 -4.71
C PHE A 20 0.18 -7.53 -4.21
N GLY A 21 0.37 -7.34 -2.90
CA GLY A 21 1.68 -7.33 -2.27
C GLY A 21 2.31 -5.95 -2.08
N ASP A 22 3.63 -5.91 -1.81
CA ASP A 22 4.35 -4.67 -1.49
C ASP A 22 4.55 -3.78 -2.73
N ILE A 23 4.14 -2.51 -2.66
CA ILE A 23 4.30 -1.52 -3.74
C ILE A 23 5.74 -1.04 -3.77
N ALA A 24 6.47 -1.43 -4.82
CA ALA A 24 7.87 -1.12 -5.00
C ALA A 24 8.09 0.11 -5.90
N ASP A 25 9.18 0.85 -5.64
CA ASP A 25 9.61 2.03 -6.41
C ASP A 25 10.93 1.79 -7.16
N THR A 26 11.77 0.92 -6.64
CA THR A 26 13.13 0.65 -7.18
C THR A 26 13.23 -0.75 -7.75
N LYS A 27 13.89 -0.85 -8.90
CA LYS A 27 14.32 -2.14 -9.43
C LYS A 27 15.50 -2.64 -8.60
N TRP A 28 15.26 -3.65 -7.76
CA TRP A 28 16.31 -4.36 -7.05
C TRP A 28 17.02 -5.37 -7.95
N ASP A 29 16.33 -5.82 -9.00
CA ASP A 29 16.79 -6.68 -10.09
C ASP A 29 15.98 -6.39 -11.36
N ASP A 30 16.35 -7.02 -12.49
CA ASP A 30 15.65 -6.85 -13.78
C ASP A 30 14.19 -7.36 -13.75
N ASP A 31 13.81 -8.11 -12.73
CA ASP A 31 12.48 -8.69 -12.57
C ASP A 31 11.54 -7.86 -11.67
N THR A 32 12.03 -6.81 -11.00
CA THR A 32 11.22 -5.96 -10.13
C THR A 32 10.38 -4.98 -10.96
N THR A 33 9.08 -4.94 -10.70
CA THR A 33 8.13 -4.02 -11.34
C THR A 33 8.07 -2.68 -10.59
N THR A 34 8.04 -1.57 -11.32
CA THR A 34 7.99 -0.20 -10.75
C THR A 34 6.61 0.44 -10.91
N ALA A 35 6.38 1.57 -10.19
CA ALA A 35 5.19 2.39 -10.38
C ALA A 35 5.06 2.89 -11.83
N LYS A 36 6.18 3.19 -12.50
CA LYS A 36 6.19 3.59 -13.90
C LYS A 36 5.64 2.48 -14.81
N ASP A 37 6.06 1.24 -14.59
CA ASP A 37 5.60 0.10 -15.40
C ASP A 37 4.07 -0.09 -15.23
N PHE A 38 3.55 0.06 -14.01
CA PHE A 38 2.11 0.05 -13.73
C PHE A 38 1.37 1.19 -14.46
N ILE A 39 1.86 2.42 -14.33
CA ILE A 39 1.23 3.60 -14.96
C ILE A 39 1.20 3.47 -16.48
N ASP A 40 2.28 3.01 -17.09
CA ASP A 40 2.33 2.79 -18.54
C ASP A 40 1.35 1.68 -18.97
N ALA A 41 1.17 0.66 -18.14
CA ALA A 41 0.29 -0.47 -18.42
C ALA A 41 -1.22 -0.12 -18.34
N ILE A 42 -1.63 0.76 -17.41
CA ILE A 42 -3.04 1.20 -17.31
C ILE A 42 -3.40 2.30 -18.31
N LYS A 43 -2.42 3.04 -18.83
CA LYS A 43 -2.64 4.19 -19.72
C LYS A 43 -3.49 3.90 -20.95
N PRO A 44 -3.35 2.75 -21.65
CA PRO A 44 -4.17 2.43 -22.82
C PRO A 44 -5.58 1.90 -22.49
N LEU A 45 -5.90 1.67 -21.20
CA LEU A 45 -7.21 1.14 -20.80
C LEU A 45 -8.27 2.23 -20.90
N GLY A 46 -9.52 1.82 -21.16
CA GLY A 46 -10.73 2.61 -20.91
C GLY A 46 -11.16 2.48 -19.44
N ASP A 47 -12.44 2.22 -19.21
CA ASP A 47 -12.93 1.85 -17.87
C ASP A 47 -12.26 0.56 -17.41
N PHE A 48 -11.92 0.46 -16.12
CA PHE A 48 -11.38 -0.77 -15.54
C PHE A 48 -11.70 -0.93 -14.05
N ASP A 49 -11.64 -2.17 -13.59
CA ASP A 49 -11.78 -2.54 -12.19
C ASP A 49 -10.39 -2.70 -11.58
N LEU A 50 -10.16 -2.02 -10.44
CA LEU A 50 -8.89 -2.02 -9.70
C LEU A 50 -9.04 -2.84 -8.42
N HIS A 51 -8.44 -4.02 -8.39
CA HIS A 51 -8.43 -4.92 -7.24
C HIS A 51 -7.22 -4.68 -6.35
N ILE A 52 -7.44 -4.42 -5.07
CA ILE A 52 -6.36 -4.08 -4.12
C ILE A 52 -6.34 -5.10 -2.98
N ASN A 53 -5.17 -5.74 -2.79
CA ASN A 53 -4.84 -6.54 -1.62
C ASN A 53 -3.36 -6.32 -1.26
N SER A 54 -3.07 -5.22 -0.58
CA SER A 54 -1.71 -4.72 -0.39
C SER A 54 -1.52 -4.12 1.01
N PRO A 55 -0.37 -4.39 1.65
CA PRO A 55 0.02 -3.74 2.90
C PRO A 55 0.60 -2.32 2.68
N GLY A 56 0.72 -1.87 1.44
CA GLY A 56 1.36 -0.61 1.07
C GLY A 56 2.77 -0.77 0.53
N GLY A 57 3.65 0.20 0.81
CA GLY A 57 5.03 0.21 0.33
C GLY A 57 5.58 1.63 0.15
N SER A 58 6.23 1.91 -1.00
CA SER A 58 6.81 3.21 -1.30
C SER A 58 5.75 4.30 -1.43
N VAL A 59 5.85 5.35 -0.59
CA VAL A 59 4.95 6.52 -0.65
C VAL A 59 5.09 7.25 -1.98
N ALA A 60 6.30 7.41 -2.50
CA ALA A 60 6.53 8.09 -3.77
C ALA A 60 5.87 7.33 -4.94
N ALA A 61 6.01 6.00 -4.97
CA ALA A 61 5.36 5.13 -5.95
C ALA A 61 3.83 5.25 -5.87
N GLY A 62 3.26 5.13 -4.66
CA GLY A 62 1.82 5.20 -4.46
C GLY A 62 1.23 6.57 -4.82
N ASN A 63 1.91 7.67 -4.48
CA ASN A 63 1.48 9.01 -4.90
C ASN A 63 1.51 9.16 -6.44
N ALA A 64 2.52 8.60 -7.11
CA ALA A 64 2.57 8.62 -8.57
C ALA A 64 1.41 7.83 -9.19
N ILE A 65 1.09 6.66 -8.64
CA ILE A 65 -0.05 5.83 -9.05
C ILE A 65 -1.37 6.56 -8.79
N PHE A 66 -1.59 7.08 -7.58
CA PHE A 66 -2.78 7.88 -7.23
C PHE A 66 -3.01 9.00 -8.24
N ASN A 67 -1.98 9.79 -8.53
CA ASN A 67 -2.06 10.87 -9.50
C ASN A 67 -2.32 10.39 -10.94
N ALA A 68 -1.86 9.19 -11.30
CA ALA A 68 -2.14 8.59 -12.60
C ALA A 68 -3.60 8.16 -12.72
N LEU A 69 -4.15 7.52 -11.67
CA LEU A 69 -5.57 7.15 -11.59
C LEU A 69 -6.48 8.40 -11.68
N ARG A 70 -6.16 9.46 -10.91
CA ARG A 70 -6.92 10.74 -10.96
C ARG A 70 -6.91 11.43 -12.31
N ARG A 71 -5.90 11.18 -13.15
CA ARG A 71 -5.81 11.71 -14.52
C ARG A 71 -6.33 10.76 -15.59
N HIS A 72 -6.72 9.55 -15.19
CA HIS A 72 -7.24 8.57 -16.11
C HIS A 72 -8.58 9.04 -16.71
N GLN A 73 -8.84 8.74 -17.99
CA GLN A 73 -10.04 9.24 -18.69
C GLN A 73 -11.22 8.28 -18.56
N GLY A 74 -10.96 6.99 -18.32
CA GLY A 74 -12.00 5.98 -18.10
C GLY A 74 -12.44 5.96 -16.63
N LYS A 75 -13.60 5.36 -16.36
CA LYS A 75 -14.12 5.15 -15.01
C LYS A 75 -13.33 4.03 -14.31
N ILE A 76 -12.92 4.27 -13.07
CA ILE A 76 -12.19 3.32 -12.24
C ILE A 76 -13.05 2.94 -11.03
N THR A 77 -13.32 1.64 -10.87
CA THR A 77 -13.93 1.10 -9.65
C THR A 77 -12.86 0.32 -8.88
N ALA A 78 -12.54 0.74 -7.67
CA ALA A 78 -11.61 0.04 -6.80
C ALA A 78 -12.34 -0.93 -5.88
N TYR A 79 -11.89 -2.17 -5.84
CA TYR A 79 -12.34 -3.24 -4.95
C TYR A 79 -11.24 -3.56 -3.95
N ILE A 80 -11.55 -3.52 -2.66
CA ILE A 80 -10.60 -3.90 -1.61
C ILE A 80 -10.77 -5.39 -1.32
N ASP A 81 -10.06 -6.25 -2.06
CA ASP A 81 -10.27 -7.70 -2.02
C ASP A 81 -9.93 -8.35 -0.66
N GLY A 82 -9.17 -7.69 0.18
CA GLY A 82 -8.83 -8.15 1.52
C GLY A 82 -8.24 -7.07 2.39
N LEU A 83 -7.18 -6.42 1.92
CA LEU A 83 -6.49 -5.36 2.66
C LEU A 83 -6.08 -4.21 1.74
N ALA A 84 -6.39 -2.99 2.15
CA ALA A 84 -5.77 -1.77 1.63
C ALA A 84 -5.12 -1.02 2.78
N ALA A 85 -3.81 -1.23 3.02
CA ALA A 85 -3.12 -0.59 4.12
C ALA A 85 -2.08 0.43 3.66
N SER A 86 -1.86 1.47 4.48
CA SER A 86 -0.82 2.47 4.21
C SER A 86 -1.03 3.12 2.85
N ILE A 87 0.01 3.24 2.03
CA ILE A 87 -0.09 3.88 0.71
C ILE A 87 -1.03 3.17 -0.28
N ALA A 88 -1.37 1.89 -0.05
CA ALA A 88 -2.37 1.20 -0.86
C ALA A 88 -3.78 1.77 -0.65
N SER A 89 -4.11 2.25 0.55
CA SER A 89 -5.38 2.95 0.80
C SER A 89 -5.41 4.32 0.10
N VAL A 90 -4.28 5.02 0.00
CA VAL A 90 -4.18 6.26 -0.80
C VAL A 90 -4.44 5.99 -2.28
N ILE A 91 -3.89 4.90 -2.82
CA ILE A 91 -4.14 4.50 -4.22
C ILE A 91 -5.63 4.27 -4.45
N ALA A 92 -6.32 3.61 -3.50
CA ALA A 92 -7.77 3.40 -3.60
C ALA A 92 -8.56 4.73 -3.72
N MET A 93 -8.09 5.80 -3.04
CA MET A 93 -8.71 7.14 -3.13
C MET A 93 -8.58 7.76 -4.53
N GLY A 94 -7.74 7.22 -5.40
CA GLY A 94 -7.59 7.66 -6.79
C GLY A 94 -8.69 7.16 -7.71
N ALA A 95 -9.49 6.19 -7.30
CA ALA A 95 -10.62 5.64 -8.06
C ALA A 95 -11.89 6.52 -7.91
N ASP A 96 -12.81 6.38 -8.88
CA ASP A 96 -14.10 7.08 -8.86
C ASP A 96 -15.03 6.48 -7.81
N THR A 97 -14.99 5.15 -7.65
CA THR A 97 -15.79 4.41 -6.67
C THR A 97 -14.91 3.42 -5.93
N VAL A 98 -15.03 3.35 -4.61
CA VAL A 98 -14.33 2.38 -3.74
C VAL A 98 -15.36 1.45 -3.10
N ILE A 99 -15.24 0.16 -3.39
CA ILE A 99 -16.14 -0.90 -2.89
C ILE A 99 -15.34 -1.79 -1.93
N MET A 100 -15.90 -2.05 -0.76
CA MET A 100 -15.29 -2.93 0.24
C MET A 100 -16.22 -4.11 0.57
N PRO A 101 -15.80 -5.36 0.34
CA PRO A 101 -16.47 -6.51 0.94
C PRO A 101 -16.49 -6.42 2.47
N GLU A 102 -17.55 -6.93 3.11
CA GLU A 102 -17.72 -6.87 4.59
C GLU A 102 -16.52 -7.43 5.36
N ASN A 103 -15.77 -8.36 4.76
CA ASN A 103 -14.59 -8.99 5.36
C ASN A 103 -13.25 -8.33 4.97
N ALA A 104 -13.28 -7.21 4.23
CA ALA A 104 -12.08 -6.45 3.90
C ALA A 104 -11.73 -5.42 5.00
N ILE A 105 -10.48 -5.04 5.04
CA ILE A 105 -9.93 -4.08 6.00
C ILE A 105 -9.19 -2.98 5.27
N MET A 106 -9.35 -1.75 5.73
CA MET A 106 -8.54 -0.61 5.31
C MET A 106 -7.72 -0.08 6.49
N MET A 107 -6.50 0.42 6.23
CA MET A 107 -5.70 1.03 7.29
C MET A 107 -4.98 2.27 6.77
N ILE A 108 -5.00 3.30 7.59
CA ILE A 108 -4.26 4.54 7.37
C ILE A 108 -3.32 4.84 8.52
N HIS A 109 -2.14 5.34 8.22
CA HIS A 109 -1.16 5.74 9.21
C HIS A 109 -0.18 6.78 8.66
N GLU A 110 0.61 7.38 9.55
CA GLU A 110 1.71 8.27 9.16
C GLU A 110 2.81 7.51 8.39
N PRO A 111 3.46 8.16 7.40
CA PRO A 111 4.59 7.56 6.72
C PRO A 111 5.75 7.35 7.69
N TRP A 112 6.47 6.25 7.51
CA TRP A 112 7.63 5.93 8.34
C TRP A 112 8.82 5.48 7.48
N SER A 113 10.02 5.60 8.02
CA SER A 113 11.24 5.15 7.36
C SER A 113 12.29 4.67 8.36
N ILE A 114 13.28 3.93 7.85
CA ILE A 114 14.49 3.59 8.60
C ILE A 114 15.61 4.49 8.10
N VAL A 115 16.22 5.25 9.01
CA VAL A 115 17.29 6.20 8.69
C VAL A 115 18.51 5.92 9.52
N LEU A 116 19.68 5.92 8.88
CA LEU A 116 20.98 5.82 9.51
C LEU A 116 21.78 7.08 9.19
N GLY A 117 22.29 7.76 10.21
CA GLY A 117 23.06 8.98 10.02
C GLY A 117 23.32 9.72 11.33
N ASN A 118 23.80 10.96 11.22
CA ASN A 118 23.96 11.86 12.35
C ASN A 118 22.64 12.59 12.68
N ALA A 119 22.65 13.45 13.72
CA ALA A 119 21.45 14.16 14.17
C ALA A 119 20.82 15.08 13.08
N GLU A 120 21.64 15.61 12.19
CA GLU A 120 21.14 16.43 11.07
C GLU A 120 20.44 15.57 10.01
N ASP A 121 21.01 14.40 9.69
CA ASP A 121 20.40 13.44 8.77
C ASP A 121 19.02 12.98 9.30
N MET A 122 18.90 12.75 10.61
CA MET A 122 17.63 12.40 11.26
C MET A 122 16.58 13.51 11.14
N ARG A 123 16.98 14.79 11.34
CA ARG A 123 16.04 15.92 11.18
C ARG A 123 15.57 16.07 9.74
N LYS A 124 16.47 15.95 8.77
CA LYS A 124 16.11 16.00 7.33
C LYS A 124 15.14 14.89 6.95
N ALA A 125 15.34 13.69 7.51
CA ALA A 125 14.43 12.58 7.28
C ALA A 125 13.05 12.84 7.91
N ALA A 126 13.00 13.39 9.12
CA ALA A 126 11.74 13.80 9.76
C ALA A 126 11.01 14.84 8.91
N ASP A 127 11.69 15.91 8.47
CA ASP A 127 11.11 16.95 7.59
C ASP A 127 10.57 16.35 6.27
N MET A 128 11.22 15.30 5.74
CA MET A 128 10.76 14.62 4.53
C MET A 128 9.49 13.79 4.81
N LEU A 129 9.44 13.09 5.93
CA LEU A 129 8.26 12.32 6.35
C LEU A 129 7.06 13.24 6.57
N ASP A 130 7.25 14.41 7.18
CA ASP A 130 6.18 15.42 7.36
C ASP A 130 5.61 15.88 6.01
N LYS A 131 6.47 16.11 5.01
CA LYS A 131 6.02 16.47 3.65
C LYS A 131 5.25 15.34 2.98
N PHE A 132 5.70 14.09 3.12
CA PHE A 132 4.95 12.94 2.62
C PHE A 132 3.62 12.79 3.35
N GLY A 133 3.60 12.95 4.68
CA GLY A 133 2.37 12.97 5.49
C GLY A 133 1.36 13.98 4.96
N SER A 134 1.79 15.22 4.73
CA SER A 134 0.93 16.29 4.19
C SER A 134 0.36 15.95 2.81
N SER A 135 1.13 15.28 1.94
CA SER A 135 0.64 14.85 0.62
C SER A 135 -0.43 13.76 0.72
N ILE A 136 -0.26 12.84 1.66
CA ILE A 136 -1.23 11.76 1.95
C ILE A 136 -2.52 12.33 2.53
N VAL A 137 -2.43 13.26 3.49
CA VAL A 137 -3.57 13.96 4.08
C VAL A 137 -4.43 14.60 2.99
N THR A 138 -3.82 15.24 2.00
CA THR A 138 -4.55 15.86 0.88
C THR A 138 -5.42 14.87 0.12
N ALA A 139 -4.90 13.68 -0.17
CA ALA A 139 -5.66 12.65 -0.88
C ALA A 139 -6.87 12.15 -0.07
N TYR A 140 -6.69 11.94 1.23
CA TYR A 140 -7.79 11.52 2.10
C TYR A 140 -8.84 12.63 2.30
N VAL A 141 -8.42 13.88 2.47
CA VAL A 141 -9.34 15.02 2.58
C VAL A 141 -10.18 15.17 1.32
N GLU A 142 -9.57 15.03 0.14
CA GLU A 142 -10.29 15.09 -1.14
C GLU A 142 -11.38 14.01 -1.24
N LYS A 143 -11.07 12.78 -0.82
CA LYS A 143 -12.03 11.66 -0.89
C LYS A 143 -13.11 11.75 0.17
N THR A 144 -12.73 12.03 1.43
CA THR A 144 -13.65 11.91 2.58
C THR A 144 -14.42 13.20 2.89
N GLY A 145 -13.89 14.36 2.46
CA GLY A 145 -14.41 15.67 2.87
C GLY A 145 -14.13 16.04 4.33
N MET A 146 -13.36 15.22 5.08
CA MET A 146 -13.02 15.52 6.46
C MET A 146 -12.07 16.71 6.58
N ALA A 147 -12.07 17.36 7.75
CA ALA A 147 -11.04 18.33 8.10
C ALA A 147 -9.65 17.66 8.15
N ALA A 148 -8.62 18.35 7.63
CA ALA A 148 -7.24 17.82 7.59
C ALA A 148 -6.76 17.36 8.97
N SER A 149 -7.02 18.14 10.03
CA SER A 149 -6.64 17.78 11.41
C SER A 149 -7.28 16.47 11.90
N LYS A 150 -8.49 16.13 11.41
CA LYS A 150 -9.13 14.86 11.75
C LYS A 150 -8.44 13.70 11.02
N VAL A 151 -8.08 13.88 9.76
CA VAL A 151 -7.31 12.88 8.98
C VAL A 151 -5.94 12.67 9.60
N GLU A 152 -5.22 13.75 9.95
CA GLU A 152 -3.92 13.69 10.63
C GLU A 152 -4.02 12.89 11.94
N GLN A 153 -5.06 13.12 12.75
CA GLN A 153 -5.27 12.36 13.98
C GLN A 153 -5.51 10.86 13.71
N LEU A 154 -6.35 10.52 12.72
CA LEU A 154 -6.60 9.12 12.34
C LEU A 154 -5.32 8.43 11.84
N MET A 155 -4.46 9.15 11.12
CA MET A 155 -3.16 8.62 10.67
C MET A 155 -2.19 8.43 11.85
N ALA A 156 -2.11 9.39 12.76
CA ALA A 156 -1.25 9.30 13.96
C ALA A 156 -1.65 8.12 14.87
N ASP A 157 -2.95 7.82 14.94
CA ASP A 157 -3.51 6.71 15.71
C ASP A 157 -3.35 5.35 15.03
N GLU A 158 -2.84 5.30 13.79
CA GLU A 158 -2.80 4.06 12.97
C GLU A 158 -4.20 3.40 12.95
N THR A 159 -5.11 4.04 12.22
CA THR A 159 -6.53 3.65 12.23
C THR A 159 -6.79 2.47 11.28
N TRP A 160 -7.30 1.40 11.84
CA TRP A 160 -7.79 0.21 11.14
C TRP A 160 -9.30 0.27 11.03
N MET A 161 -9.85 0.09 9.84
CA MET A 161 -11.26 0.24 9.52
C MET A 161 -11.84 -1.02 8.90
N THR A 162 -12.95 -1.49 9.42
CA THR A 162 -13.86 -2.41 8.73
C THR A 162 -14.51 -1.72 7.54
N ALA A 163 -15.16 -2.47 6.64
CA ALA A 163 -15.90 -1.90 5.51
C ALA A 163 -16.96 -0.90 5.98
N ALA A 164 -17.67 -1.19 7.08
CA ALA A 164 -18.71 -0.30 7.63
C ALA A 164 -18.12 1.03 8.13
N GLU A 165 -17.01 0.97 8.87
CA GLU A 165 -16.32 2.16 9.38
C GLU A 165 -15.71 2.98 8.23
N ALA A 166 -15.16 2.32 7.20
CA ALA A 166 -14.60 2.99 6.02
C ALA A 166 -15.68 3.76 5.24
N VAL A 167 -16.87 3.18 5.08
CA VAL A 167 -18.00 3.86 4.42
C VAL A 167 -18.54 4.99 5.30
N GLU A 168 -18.71 4.77 6.61
CA GLU A 168 -19.16 5.82 7.54
C GLU A 168 -18.22 7.03 7.54
N MET A 169 -16.92 6.79 7.44
CA MET A 169 -15.89 7.84 7.41
C MET A 169 -15.61 8.38 6.00
N GLY A 170 -16.25 7.85 4.95
CA GLY A 170 -16.10 8.32 3.57
C GLY A 170 -14.84 7.83 2.84
N PHE A 171 -14.11 6.87 3.38
CA PHE A 171 -12.96 6.23 2.70
C PHE A 171 -13.42 5.21 1.66
N ALA A 172 -14.60 4.62 1.82
CA ALA A 172 -15.24 3.77 0.84
C ALA A 172 -16.65 4.28 0.52
N ASP A 173 -17.17 3.88 -0.64
CA ASP A 173 -18.49 4.33 -1.13
C ASP A 173 -19.56 3.27 -0.91
N GLU A 174 -19.21 1.98 -1.03
CA GLU A 174 -20.15 0.87 -0.97
C GLU A 174 -19.60 -0.34 -0.21
N ILE A 175 -20.49 -1.09 0.42
CA ILE A 175 -20.19 -2.38 1.04
C ILE A 175 -20.71 -3.50 0.16
N GLU A 176 -19.88 -4.46 -0.17
CA GLU A 176 -20.24 -5.66 -0.88
C GLU A 176 -20.38 -6.86 0.06
N ARG A 177 -21.14 -7.89 -0.36
CA ARG A 177 -21.21 -9.16 0.38
C ARG A 177 -19.82 -9.78 0.53
N PRO A 178 -19.56 -10.51 1.63
CA PRO A 178 -18.27 -11.17 1.84
C PRO A 178 -17.88 -12.06 0.66
N ILE A 179 -16.72 -11.80 0.09
CA ILE A 179 -16.12 -12.67 -0.92
C ILE A 179 -15.21 -13.71 -0.24
N LYS A 180 -14.99 -14.86 -0.89
CA LYS A 180 -13.91 -15.75 -0.49
C LYS A 180 -12.58 -15.11 -0.87
N ALA A 181 -12.19 -14.08 -0.13
CA ALA A 181 -10.91 -13.45 -0.33
C ALA A 181 -9.80 -14.46 -0.02
N ALA A 182 -8.89 -14.64 -0.94
CA ALA A 182 -7.60 -15.25 -0.65
C ALA A 182 -6.74 -14.22 0.12
N ALA A 183 -7.20 -13.82 1.30
CA ALA A 183 -6.50 -12.91 2.17
C ALA A 183 -5.25 -13.60 2.73
N CYS A 184 -4.16 -13.52 2.01
CA CYS A 184 -2.85 -13.89 2.53
C CYS A 184 -1.95 -12.67 2.51
N VAL A 185 -2.22 -11.72 3.40
CA VAL A 185 -1.18 -10.80 3.82
C VAL A 185 -0.31 -11.57 4.82
N ASP A 186 0.98 -11.67 4.51
CA ASP A 186 1.95 -12.36 5.37
C ASP A 186 1.93 -11.70 6.78
N SER A 187 1.69 -12.50 7.81
CA SER A 187 1.65 -12.02 9.20
C SER A 187 2.93 -11.26 9.60
N ARG A 188 4.08 -11.55 8.95
CA ARG A 188 5.32 -10.82 9.14
C ARG A 188 5.25 -9.37 8.63
N VAL A 189 4.46 -9.12 7.61
CA VAL A 189 4.23 -7.78 7.08
C VAL A 189 3.31 -7.01 8.02
N LEU A 190 2.25 -7.65 8.51
CA LEU A 190 1.33 -7.05 9.48
C LEU A 190 2.00 -6.76 10.82
N ALA A 191 3.02 -7.51 11.22
CA ALA A 191 3.79 -7.27 12.43
C ALA A 191 4.61 -5.94 12.40
N ARG A 192 4.69 -5.27 11.27
CA ARG A 192 5.31 -3.92 11.15
C ARG A 192 4.42 -2.81 11.70
N PHE A 193 3.12 -3.06 11.84
CA PHE A 193 2.13 -2.09 12.30
C PHE A 193 1.88 -2.23 13.80
N LYS A 194 1.70 -1.10 14.51
CA LYS A 194 1.57 -1.06 15.98
C LYS A 194 0.25 -1.66 16.46
N ASN A 195 -0.83 -1.37 15.74
CA ASN A 195 -2.20 -1.67 16.15
C ASN A 195 -2.86 -2.73 15.26
N ALA A 196 -2.08 -3.55 14.54
CA ALA A 196 -2.65 -4.57 13.65
C ALA A 196 -3.62 -5.50 14.41
N PRO A 197 -4.86 -5.68 13.92
CA PRO A 197 -5.85 -6.53 14.57
C PRO A 197 -5.34 -7.96 14.74
N GLN A 198 -5.45 -8.52 15.94
CA GLN A 198 -4.97 -9.86 16.28
C GLN A 198 -5.58 -10.96 15.37
N GLY A 199 -6.81 -10.75 14.90
CA GLY A 199 -7.47 -11.67 13.96
C GLY A 199 -6.74 -11.78 12.62
N LEU A 200 -6.09 -10.71 12.15
CA LEU A 200 -5.28 -10.73 10.92
C LEU A 200 -3.91 -11.38 11.14
N LEU A 201 -3.32 -11.22 12.34
CA LEU A 201 -2.05 -11.84 12.71
C LEU A 201 -2.16 -13.36 12.88
N ASN A 202 -3.31 -13.85 13.31
CA ASN A 202 -3.58 -15.26 13.58
C ASN A 202 -4.26 -16.00 12.39
N GLY A 203 -4.18 -15.42 11.20
CA GLY A 203 -4.84 -15.95 9.99
C GLY A 203 -4.63 -17.46 9.80
N THR A 204 -5.74 -18.20 9.72
CA THR A 204 -5.79 -19.65 9.55
C THR A 204 -5.49 -20.13 8.12
N GLY A 205 -4.75 -19.37 7.33
CA GLY A 205 -4.22 -19.78 6.05
C GLY A 205 -2.99 -20.66 6.26
N LYS A 206 -3.10 -21.98 6.02
CA LYS A 206 -1.91 -22.83 5.91
C LYS A 206 -0.93 -22.21 4.93
N PRO A 207 0.33 -21.95 5.31
CA PRO A 207 1.34 -21.51 4.37
C PRO A 207 1.51 -22.62 3.32
N ALA A 208 1.41 -22.27 2.05
CA ALA A 208 1.96 -23.14 1.02
C ALA A 208 3.44 -23.36 1.35
N ASP A 209 3.85 -24.63 1.35
CA ASP A 209 5.21 -25.11 1.64
C ASP A 209 6.28 -24.24 0.95
N ARG A 210 6.81 -23.27 1.66
CA ARG A 210 8.07 -22.61 1.34
C ARG A 210 9.01 -22.75 2.52
N GLN A 211 10.12 -23.40 2.23
CA GLN A 211 11.21 -23.68 3.14
C GLN A 211 11.50 -22.53 4.09
N THR A 212 11.58 -22.85 5.36
CA THR A 212 11.81 -21.99 6.52
C THR A 212 13.04 -21.09 6.36
N ALA A 213 12.82 -19.86 5.94
CA ALA A 213 13.79 -18.82 6.24
C ALA A 213 13.57 -18.43 7.72
N LYS A 214 14.60 -18.57 8.54
CA LYS A 214 14.62 -18.10 9.94
C LYS A 214 14.28 -16.62 9.99
N PRO A 215 13.52 -16.14 11.00
CA PRO A 215 13.29 -14.72 11.18
C PRO A 215 14.64 -14.04 11.44
N GLN A 216 15.10 -13.26 10.47
CA GLN A 216 16.25 -12.36 10.68
C GLN A 216 15.78 -11.25 11.61
N ASN A 217 16.36 -11.17 12.80
CA ASN A 217 16.12 -10.02 13.67
C ASN A 217 16.76 -8.77 13.03
N LEU A 218 16.27 -7.59 13.38
CA LEU A 218 16.75 -6.31 12.84
C LEU A 218 18.29 -6.17 12.95
N ARG A 219 18.91 -6.76 13.97
CA ARG A 219 20.36 -6.74 14.19
C ARG A 219 21.11 -7.59 13.15
N GLU A 220 20.54 -8.72 12.71
CA GLU A 220 21.13 -9.54 11.64
C GLU A 220 20.97 -8.88 10.27
N LEU A 221 19.85 -8.20 10.02
CA LEU A 221 19.61 -7.41 8.79
C LEU A 221 20.63 -6.25 8.67
N LEU A 222 20.95 -5.59 9.78
CA LEU A 222 21.94 -4.49 9.83
C LEU A 222 23.37 -4.99 9.73
N LEU A 223 23.63 -6.26 10.01
CA LEU A 223 24.97 -6.89 9.94
C LEU A 223 25.21 -7.61 8.61
N ASP A 224 24.20 -7.76 7.76
CA ASP A 224 24.38 -8.31 6.41
C ASP A 224 25.22 -7.33 5.58
N LYS A 225 26.42 -7.80 5.18
CA LYS A 225 27.41 -7.02 4.43
C LYS A 225 26.85 -6.47 3.08
N LYS A 226 25.88 -7.14 2.47
CA LYS A 226 25.24 -6.66 1.22
C LYS A 226 24.33 -5.46 1.49
N THR A 227 23.53 -5.50 2.55
CA THR A 227 22.65 -4.40 2.96
C THR A 227 23.47 -3.19 3.43
N ALA A 228 24.55 -3.41 4.21
CA ALA A 228 25.47 -2.35 4.63
C ALA A 228 26.21 -1.71 3.44
N ALA A 229 26.63 -2.50 2.45
CA ALA A 229 27.30 -2.00 1.25
C ALA A 229 26.35 -1.19 0.36
N SER A 230 25.09 -1.59 0.24
CA SER A 230 24.07 -0.86 -0.52
C SER A 230 23.75 0.49 0.12
N ILE A 231 23.64 0.54 1.45
CA ILE A 231 23.42 1.78 2.20
C ILE A 231 24.63 2.73 2.07
N TYR A 232 25.85 2.18 2.07
CA TYR A 232 27.10 2.96 1.91
C TYR A 232 27.27 3.50 0.47
N ALA A 233 26.89 2.72 -0.53
CA ALA A 233 26.97 3.14 -1.95
C ALA A 233 25.97 4.26 -2.29
N ALA A 234 24.77 4.24 -1.72
CA ALA A 234 23.77 5.30 -1.90
C ALA A 234 24.16 6.65 -1.24
N ARG A 235 25.15 6.65 -0.32
CA ARG A 235 25.62 7.85 0.38
C ARG A 235 26.72 8.62 -0.38
N ASN A 236 27.33 8.00 -1.40
CA ASN A 236 28.50 8.56 -2.10
C ASN A 236 28.19 8.89 -3.58
N GLN A 237 26.93 8.94 -3.98
CA GLN A 237 26.42 9.52 -5.23
C GLN A 237 25.57 10.76 -4.91
#